data_e4f828cddd5b4841483edd2abfb26a72
#
_entry.id   e4f828cddd5b4841483edd2abfb26a72
#
_cell.length_a   1.000
_cell.length_b   1.000
_cell.length_c   1.000
_cell.angle_alpha   90.00
_cell.angle_beta   90.00
_cell.angle_gamma   90.00
#
_symmetry.space_group_name_H-M   'P 1'
#
loop_
_entity.id
_entity.type
_entity.pdbx_description
1 polymer ?
#
loop_
_entity_poly.entity_id
_entity_poly.type
_entity_poly.pdbx_seq_one_letter_code
_entity_poly.pdbx_strand_id
1 'polypeptide(L)'
;MCDPSLLAMIMADKYVYHDPHYRQSGRFLHRFGADLSRQTLNTWTHAAVGHLEPLRVAITNELRLAEVIQIDEPERSGDRLPQAARRASVASQTPMFYLSPGLGRTARGYMWCYRDPTTGTVAFDWRLGRGHESIIEVLGLDDETVECLVKMIQCDGYIAYESIAKRYREILLGACLTHIRRKFFDARDESPELIEIILAMIRKLYVIEKRMRGGPHTDACRMLIRSGHARPQLKELEDKIIAEHERHLPKGKLGEALHYALGQWEQLERYLLEGRLDIDNNAVENLIRPLKLGLRNWLFIGNAEAGPASALLYTLVANCREQKIDPERYFEEVLRRMPVNATVEDAAELTPAKLATLIRALQPRPACFDEQSLAVDRKAAA
;
A
#
# COMPACT_ATOMS: atom_id res chain seq x y z
N MET A 1 -9.51 -17.23 -26.43
CA MET A 1 -9.33 -16.91 -25.00
C MET A 1 -9.72 -18.16 -24.22
N CYS A 2 -9.03 -18.51 -23.14
CA CYS A 2 -9.45 -19.68 -22.34
C CYS A 2 -10.71 -19.35 -21.53
N ASP A 3 -11.29 -20.38 -20.89
CA ASP A 3 -12.48 -20.19 -20.05
C ASP A 3 -12.22 -19.18 -18.93
N PRO A 4 -13.15 -18.26 -18.62
CA PRO A 4 -12.99 -17.26 -17.56
C PRO A 4 -12.64 -17.85 -16.19
N SER A 5 -13.17 -19.02 -15.83
CA SER A 5 -12.88 -19.68 -14.55
C SER A 5 -11.42 -20.15 -14.46
N LEU A 6 -10.89 -20.74 -15.55
CA LEU A 6 -9.47 -21.14 -15.61
C LEU A 6 -8.55 -19.92 -15.55
N LEU A 7 -8.91 -18.86 -16.25
CA LEU A 7 -8.13 -17.63 -16.27
C LEU A 7 -8.14 -16.93 -14.91
N ALA A 8 -9.29 -16.88 -14.25
CA ALA A 8 -9.45 -16.38 -12.89
C ALA A 8 -8.55 -17.14 -11.90
N MET A 9 -8.54 -18.48 -11.98
CA MET A 9 -7.67 -19.33 -11.16
C MET A 9 -6.19 -19.03 -11.40
N ILE A 10 -5.75 -18.93 -12.67
CA ILE A 10 -4.35 -18.62 -13.01
C ILE A 10 -3.92 -17.27 -12.43
N MET A 11 -4.78 -16.25 -12.52
CA MET A 11 -4.50 -14.91 -11.97
C MET A 11 -4.50 -14.92 -10.44
N ALA A 12 -5.47 -15.58 -9.80
CA ALA A 12 -5.54 -15.71 -8.36
C ALA A 12 -4.33 -16.47 -7.80
N ASP A 13 -3.95 -17.59 -8.40
CA ASP A 13 -2.77 -18.36 -8.02
C ASP A 13 -1.52 -17.49 -7.98
N LYS A 14 -1.31 -16.60 -8.96
CA LYS A 14 -0.13 -15.74 -9.00
C LYS A 14 -0.22 -14.56 -8.04
N TYR A 15 -1.32 -13.83 -8.02
CA TYR A 15 -1.40 -12.53 -7.34
C TYR A 15 -2.01 -12.59 -5.93
N VAL A 16 -2.74 -13.67 -5.61
CA VAL A 16 -3.30 -13.93 -4.26
C VAL A 16 -2.43 -14.91 -3.49
N TYR A 17 -2.08 -16.06 -4.12
CA TYR A 17 -1.34 -17.15 -3.49
C TYR A 17 0.16 -17.14 -3.79
N HIS A 18 0.63 -16.17 -4.59
CA HIS A 18 2.04 -15.99 -4.94
C HIS A 18 2.68 -17.21 -5.62
N ASP A 19 1.89 -17.98 -6.39
CA ASP A 19 2.34 -19.14 -7.15
C ASP A 19 2.73 -18.73 -8.58
N PRO A 20 4.03 -18.68 -8.94
CA PRO A 20 4.46 -18.20 -10.25
C PRO A 20 4.08 -19.18 -11.37
N HIS A 21 3.89 -18.66 -12.58
CA HIS A 21 3.44 -19.46 -13.73
C HIS A 21 4.27 -20.71 -13.99
N TYR A 22 5.56 -20.75 -13.66
CA TYR A 22 6.36 -21.96 -13.86
C TYR A 22 5.97 -23.11 -12.91
N ARG A 23 5.53 -22.80 -11.67
CA ARG A 23 5.00 -23.81 -10.75
C ARG A 23 3.58 -24.20 -11.13
N GLN A 24 2.76 -23.24 -11.54
CA GLN A 24 1.42 -23.52 -12.06
C GLN A 24 1.49 -24.48 -13.27
N SER A 25 2.41 -24.24 -14.22
CA SER A 25 2.65 -25.12 -15.38
C SER A 25 2.95 -26.55 -14.93
N GLY A 26 3.86 -26.75 -13.98
CA GLY A 26 4.14 -28.06 -13.41
C GLY A 26 2.93 -28.69 -12.71
N ARG A 27 2.15 -27.89 -11.97
CA ARG A 27 0.93 -28.37 -11.31
C ARG A 27 -0.15 -28.81 -12.30
N PHE A 28 -0.36 -28.07 -13.41
CA PHE A 28 -1.28 -28.45 -14.46
C PHE A 28 -0.90 -29.81 -15.10
N LEU A 29 0.38 -29.98 -15.42
CA LEU A 29 0.89 -31.20 -15.97
C LEU A 29 0.70 -32.38 -14.99
N HIS A 30 1.13 -32.24 -13.74
CA HIS A 30 1.13 -33.35 -12.78
C HIS A 30 -0.25 -33.72 -12.25
N ARG A 31 -1.18 -32.76 -12.09
CA ARG A 31 -2.51 -33.02 -11.53
C ARG A 31 -3.56 -33.35 -12.59
N PHE A 32 -3.44 -32.73 -13.75
CA PHE A 32 -4.49 -32.77 -14.76
C PHE A 32 -4.03 -33.34 -16.10
N GLY A 33 -2.74 -33.70 -16.25
CA GLY A 33 -2.16 -34.11 -17.52
C GLY A 33 -2.14 -33.02 -18.59
N ALA A 34 -2.38 -31.77 -18.22
CA ALA A 34 -2.46 -30.64 -19.13
C ALA A 34 -1.09 -29.95 -19.27
N ASP A 35 -0.48 -30.07 -20.43
CA ASP A 35 0.81 -29.42 -20.73
C ASP A 35 0.58 -27.96 -21.16
N LEU A 36 0.50 -27.08 -20.16
CA LEU A 36 0.37 -25.65 -20.33
C LEU A 36 1.70 -24.96 -20.02
N SER A 37 2.36 -24.45 -21.04
CA SER A 37 3.65 -23.76 -20.85
C SER A 37 3.50 -22.50 -20.02
N ARG A 38 4.55 -22.13 -19.26
CA ARG A 38 4.59 -20.85 -18.52
C ARG A 38 4.33 -19.65 -19.45
N GLN A 39 4.74 -19.73 -20.72
CA GLN A 39 4.53 -18.67 -21.70
C GLN A 39 3.06 -18.57 -22.10
N THR A 40 2.38 -19.69 -22.27
CA THR A 40 0.92 -19.73 -22.51
C THR A 40 0.16 -19.09 -21.38
N LEU A 41 0.46 -19.45 -20.12
CA LEU A 41 -0.18 -18.87 -18.92
C LEU A 41 0.07 -17.35 -18.85
N ASN A 42 1.30 -16.92 -19.13
CA ASN A 42 1.64 -15.50 -19.16
C ASN A 42 0.91 -14.74 -20.27
N THR A 43 0.84 -15.28 -21.47
CA THR A 43 0.12 -14.67 -22.61
C THR A 43 -1.38 -14.52 -22.29
N TRP A 44 -2.00 -15.53 -21.71
CA TRP A 44 -3.40 -15.46 -21.31
C TRP A 44 -3.64 -14.42 -20.22
N THR A 45 -2.76 -14.36 -19.22
CA THR A 45 -2.82 -13.32 -18.16
C THR A 45 -2.71 -11.91 -18.74
N HIS A 46 -1.78 -11.68 -19.67
CA HIS A 46 -1.63 -10.37 -20.31
C HIS A 46 -2.83 -10.01 -21.19
N ALA A 47 -3.41 -10.97 -21.91
CA ALA A 47 -4.63 -10.74 -22.68
C ALA A 47 -5.82 -10.34 -21.77
N ALA A 48 -5.95 -11.03 -20.62
CA ALA A 48 -6.96 -10.65 -19.63
C ALA A 48 -6.75 -9.25 -19.06
N VAL A 49 -5.49 -8.90 -18.74
CA VAL A 49 -5.16 -7.56 -18.25
C VAL A 49 -5.54 -6.48 -19.26
N GLY A 50 -5.23 -6.69 -20.56
CA GLY A 50 -5.64 -5.75 -21.61
C GLY A 50 -7.17 -5.57 -21.69
N HIS A 51 -7.92 -6.65 -21.47
CA HIS A 51 -9.38 -6.62 -21.42
C HIS A 51 -9.93 -5.89 -20.19
N LEU A 52 -9.22 -5.96 -19.06
CA LEU A 52 -9.60 -5.35 -17.78
C LEU A 52 -9.03 -3.92 -17.57
N GLU A 53 -8.27 -3.39 -18.54
CA GLU A 53 -7.62 -2.07 -18.44
C GLU A 53 -8.59 -0.92 -18.12
N PRO A 54 -9.85 -0.87 -18.61
CA PRO A 54 -10.80 0.15 -18.23
C PRO A 54 -11.10 0.22 -16.72
N LEU A 55 -10.96 -0.91 -15.98
CA LEU A 55 -11.12 -0.92 -14.52
C LEU A 55 -10.05 -0.11 -13.81
N ARG A 56 -8.83 -0.08 -14.33
CA ARG A 56 -7.75 0.73 -13.76
C ARG A 56 -8.15 2.21 -13.78
N VAL A 57 -8.68 2.68 -14.90
CA VAL A 57 -9.13 4.07 -15.04
C VAL A 57 -10.32 4.34 -14.13
N ALA A 58 -11.33 3.46 -14.12
CA ALA A 58 -12.52 3.61 -13.28
C ALA A 58 -12.15 3.70 -11.78
N ILE A 59 -11.30 2.81 -11.27
CA ILE A 59 -10.87 2.81 -9.87
C ILE A 59 -10.01 4.05 -9.56
N THR A 60 -9.15 4.49 -10.49
CA THR A 60 -8.37 5.71 -10.32
C THR A 60 -9.27 6.95 -10.25
N ASN A 61 -10.32 7.01 -11.06
CA ASN A 61 -11.31 8.08 -11.00
C ASN A 61 -12.06 8.08 -9.66
N GLU A 62 -12.47 6.92 -9.15
CA GLU A 62 -13.05 6.83 -7.79
C GLU A 62 -12.09 7.39 -6.73
N LEU A 63 -10.79 7.05 -6.83
CA LEU A 63 -9.77 7.51 -5.88
C LEU A 63 -9.59 9.04 -5.91
N ARG A 64 -9.69 9.67 -7.09
CA ARG A 64 -9.55 11.13 -7.26
C ARG A 64 -10.67 11.92 -6.57
N LEU A 65 -11.82 11.30 -6.31
CA LEU A 65 -12.94 11.89 -5.59
C LEU A 65 -12.77 11.84 -4.06
N ALA A 66 -11.74 11.18 -3.55
CA ALA A 66 -11.41 11.18 -2.12
C ALA A 66 -10.78 12.52 -1.71
N GLU A 67 -11.22 13.12 -0.60
CA GLU A 67 -10.57 14.32 -0.07
C GLU A 67 -9.27 14.02 0.69
N VAL A 68 -9.11 12.80 1.19
CA VAL A 68 -7.92 12.31 1.89
C VAL A 68 -7.41 11.06 1.21
N ILE A 69 -6.13 11.02 0.90
CA ILE A 69 -5.45 9.84 0.32
C ILE A 69 -4.23 9.47 1.15
N GLN A 70 -4.06 8.18 1.36
CA GLN A 70 -2.84 7.60 1.89
C GLN A 70 -1.99 7.11 0.73
N ILE A 71 -0.71 7.49 0.70
CA ILE A 71 0.22 7.07 -0.36
C ILE A 71 1.47 6.47 0.28
N ASP A 72 1.96 5.40 -0.31
CA ASP A 72 3.25 4.80 0.04
C ASP A 72 3.90 4.18 -1.21
N GLU A 73 5.20 4.11 -1.21
CA GLU A 73 5.99 3.36 -2.16
C GLU A 73 7.02 2.50 -1.43
N PRO A 74 7.54 1.40 -2.01
CA PRO A 74 8.57 0.60 -1.36
C PRO A 74 9.82 1.44 -1.11
N GLU A 75 10.06 1.81 0.16
CA GLU A 75 11.22 2.62 0.58
C GLU A 75 12.58 2.01 0.20
N ARG A 76 13.59 2.88 0.05
CA ARG A 76 15.01 2.51 0.06
C ARG A 76 15.48 2.21 1.48
N SER A 77 15.86 0.97 1.82
CA SER A 77 16.79 0.72 2.91
C SER A 77 18.20 0.60 2.37
N GLY A 78 19.08 1.44 2.84
CA GLY A 78 20.45 1.04 2.93
C GLY A 78 21.47 1.67 2.01
N ASP A 79 21.41 2.94 1.76
CA ASP A 79 22.61 3.63 1.24
C ASP A 79 23.69 3.83 2.34
N ARG A 80 23.43 3.43 3.61
CA ARG A 80 24.37 3.65 4.73
C ARG A 80 24.63 2.46 5.68
N LEU A 81 24.18 1.24 5.34
CA LEU A 81 24.48 0.08 6.20
C LEU A 81 25.74 -0.65 5.76
N PRO A 82 26.63 -1.07 6.71
CA PRO A 82 27.75 -1.95 6.43
C PRO A 82 27.31 -3.27 5.80
N GLN A 83 28.14 -3.84 4.95
CA GLN A 83 27.81 -5.03 4.14
C GLN A 83 27.30 -6.25 4.96
N ALA A 84 27.71 -6.37 6.21
CA ALA A 84 27.23 -7.41 7.14
C ALA A 84 25.80 -7.18 7.65
N ALA A 85 25.38 -5.92 7.84
CA ALA A 85 24.03 -5.56 8.27
C ALA A 85 22.99 -5.63 7.14
N ARG A 86 23.43 -5.60 5.87
CA ARG A 86 22.54 -5.75 4.69
C ARG A 86 21.84 -7.10 4.63
N ARG A 87 22.38 -8.16 5.27
CA ARG A 87 21.77 -9.50 5.29
C ARG A 87 20.62 -9.64 6.31
N ALA A 88 20.60 -8.83 7.36
CA ALA A 88 19.59 -8.92 8.43
C ALA A 88 18.41 -7.95 8.30
N SER A 89 18.56 -6.82 7.57
CA SER A 89 17.53 -5.77 7.42
C SER A 89 16.69 -5.88 6.15
N VAL A 90 16.71 -6.99 5.46
CA VAL A 90 16.03 -7.23 4.15
C VAL A 90 14.50 -7.22 4.23
N ALA A 91 13.91 -6.89 5.38
CA ALA A 91 12.47 -7.07 5.60
C ALA A 91 11.58 -5.93 5.08
N SER A 92 12.07 -4.71 4.78
CA SER A 92 11.18 -3.59 4.48
C SER A 92 11.33 -2.93 3.10
N GLN A 93 12.35 -3.27 2.31
CA GLN A 93 12.66 -2.43 1.13
C GLN A 93 13.24 -3.25 -0.01
N THR A 94 12.38 -3.70 -0.91
CA THR A 94 12.85 -4.38 -2.11
C THR A 94 12.44 -3.57 -3.34
N PRO A 95 13.37 -2.87 -4.02
CA PRO A 95 13.08 -2.32 -5.33
C PRO A 95 12.65 -3.47 -6.24
N MET A 96 11.63 -3.23 -7.03
CA MET A 96 11.20 -4.21 -8.02
C MET A 96 12.15 -4.13 -9.20
N PHE A 97 12.73 -5.27 -9.55
CA PHE A 97 13.60 -5.35 -10.71
C PHE A 97 12.82 -5.84 -11.92
N TYR A 98 13.13 -5.28 -13.08
CA TYR A 98 12.67 -5.76 -14.37
C TYR A 98 13.86 -5.99 -15.30
N LEU A 99 13.68 -6.86 -16.29
CA LEU A 99 14.68 -7.11 -17.32
C LEU A 99 14.60 -6.01 -18.37
N SER A 100 15.68 -5.22 -18.52
CA SER A 100 15.75 -4.19 -19.58
C SER A 100 16.04 -4.85 -20.93
N PRO A 101 15.17 -4.66 -21.94
CA PRO A 101 15.40 -5.22 -23.26
C PRO A 101 16.73 -4.74 -23.86
N GLY A 102 17.52 -5.64 -24.40
CA GLY A 102 18.74 -5.35 -25.14
C GLY A 102 20.01 -5.08 -24.32
N LEU A 103 19.94 -4.95 -22.98
CA LEU A 103 21.11 -4.64 -22.16
C LEU A 103 21.62 -5.81 -21.32
N GLY A 104 20.90 -6.92 -21.25
CA GLY A 104 21.24 -8.05 -20.36
C GLY A 104 21.34 -7.67 -18.88
N ARG A 105 20.79 -6.50 -18.49
CA ARG A 105 20.84 -5.93 -17.13
C ARG A 105 19.43 -5.78 -16.56
N THR A 106 19.36 -5.89 -15.24
CA THR A 106 18.13 -5.56 -14.52
C THR A 106 18.08 -4.07 -14.24
N ALA A 107 16.90 -3.46 -14.42
CA ALA A 107 16.63 -2.09 -14.03
C ALA A 107 15.62 -2.06 -12.88
N ARG A 108 15.51 -0.92 -12.19
CA ARG A 108 14.61 -0.73 -11.04
C ARG A 108 13.32 -0.09 -11.50
N GLY A 109 12.21 -0.56 -10.94
CA GLY A 109 10.91 0.09 -11.03
C GLY A 109 10.27 0.20 -9.66
N TYR A 110 9.23 0.98 -9.56
CA TYR A 110 8.58 1.34 -8.30
C TYR A 110 7.08 1.12 -8.43
N MET A 111 6.47 0.51 -7.41
CA MET A 111 5.04 0.28 -7.33
C MET A 111 4.45 1.21 -6.27
N TRP A 112 3.86 2.29 -6.70
CA TRP A 112 3.14 3.22 -5.84
C TRP A 112 1.80 2.60 -5.42
N CYS A 113 1.39 2.85 -4.18
CA CYS A 113 0.10 2.44 -3.66
C CYS A 113 -0.65 3.65 -3.12
N TYR A 114 -1.87 3.84 -3.59
CA TYR A 114 -2.78 4.90 -3.22
C TYR A 114 -4.00 4.26 -2.56
N ARG A 115 -4.48 4.84 -1.45
CA ARG A 115 -5.64 4.33 -0.73
C ARG A 115 -6.51 5.49 -0.24
N ASP A 116 -7.81 5.41 -0.49
CA ASP A 116 -8.81 6.21 0.19
C ASP A 116 -9.13 5.57 1.56
N PRO A 117 -8.85 6.21 2.69
CA PRO A 117 -9.15 5.65 4.00
C PRO A 117 -10.65 5.56 4.29
N THR A 118 -11.51 6.27 3.54
CA THR A 118 -12.96 6.33 3.76
C THR A 118 -13.67 5.17 3.08
N THR A 119 -13.43 4.96 1.80
CA THR A 119 -14.08 3.89 1.01
C THR A 119 -13.30 2.60 0.99
N GLY A 120 -11.99 2.66 1.29
CA GLY A 120 -11.06 1.56 1.11
C GLY A 120 -10.66 1.34 -0.34
N THR A 121 -10.98 2.26 -1.26
CA THR A 121 -10.54 2.16 -2.67
C THR A 121 -9.02 2.24 -2.75
N VAL A 122 -8.41 1.29 -3.48
CA VAL A 122 -6.96 1.15 -3.63
C VAL A 122 -6.58 1.19 -5.10
N ALA A 123 -5.51 1.91 -5.43
CA ALA A 123 -4.87 1.81 -6.74
C ALA A 123 -3.37 1.57 -6.58
N PHE A 124 -2.83 0.65 -7.39
CA PHE A 124 -1.40 0.50 -7.59
C PHE A 124 -1.00 1.10 -8.92
N ASP A 125 0.14 1.80 -8.94
CA ASP A 125 0.70 2.38 -10.15
C ASP A 125 2.18 2.01 -10.28
N TRP A 126 2.59 1.63 -11.50
CA TRP A 126 3.96 1.22 -11.80
C TRP A 126 4.72 2.33 -12.51
N ARG A 127 5.90 2.68 -11.97
CA ARG A 127 6.77 3.72 -12.54
C ARG A 127 8.22 3.26 -12.61
N LEU A 128 8.95 3.82 -13.57
CA LEU A 128 10.39 3.61 -13.70
C LEU A 128 11.22 4.57 -12.84
N GLY A 129 10.58 5.57 -12.23
CA GLY A 129 11.19 6.56 -11.34
C GLY A 129 10.41 6.74 -10.05
N ARG A 130 11.01 7.44 -9.09
CA ARG A 130 10.41 7.84 -7.79
C ARG A 130 10.06 9.33 -7.74
N GLY A 131 9.88 9.97 -8.89
CA GLY A 131 9.53 11.38 -8.96
C GLY A 131 8.09 11.65 -8.54
N HIS A 132 7.80 12.90 -8.20
CA HIS A 132 6.46 13.38 -7.87
C HIS A 132 5.51 13.37 -9.07
N GLU A 133 6.03 13.21 -10.28
CA GLU A 133 5.27 13.13 -11.54
C GLU A 133 4.25 11.99 -11.49
N SER A 134 4.60 10.88 -10.82
CA SER A 134 3.68 9.76 -10.59
C SER A 134 2.40 10.19 -9.87
N ILE A 135 2.55 11.00 -8.83
CA ILE A 135 1.43 11.49 -8.03
C ILE A 135 0.57 12.45 -8.86
N ILE A 136 1.21 13.37 -9.61
CA ILE A 136 0.51 14.34 -10.46
C ILE A 136 -0.34 13.62 -11.50
N GLU A 137 0.22 12.64 -12.20
CA GLU A 137 -0.50 11.91 -13.24
C GLU A 137 -1.63 11.03 -12.69
N VAL A 138 -1.38 10.29 -11.60
CA VAL A 138 -2.41 9.41 -11.00
C VAL A 138 -3.56 10.25 -10.45
N LEU A 139 -3.28 11.36 -9.77
CA LEU A 139 -4.31 12.24 -9.24
C LEU A 139 -4.90 13.20 -10.28
N GLY A 140 -4.25 13.37 -11.44
CA GLY A 140 -4.70 14.28 -12.48
C GLY A 140 -4.57 15.75 -12.11
N LEU A 141 -3.56 16.12 -11.31
CA LEU A 141 -3.43 17.46 -10.72
C LEU A 141 -3.15 18.57 -11.75
N ASP A 142 -2.63 18.23 -12.91
CA ASP A 142 -2.37 19.18 -14.02
C ASP A 142 -3.41 19.07 -15.15
N ASP A 143 -4.42 18.22 -15.01
CA ASP A 143 -5.43 17.96 -16.03
C ASP A 143 -6.77 18.62 -15.64
N GLU A 144 -7.07 19.77 -16.22
CA GLU A 144 -8.30 20.52 -15.97
C GLU A 144 -9.59 19.76 -16.38
N THR A 145 -9.46 18.69 -17.17
CA THR A 145 -10.59 17.84 -17.56
C THR A 145 -10.91 16.76 -16.53
N VAL A 146 -10.03 16.57 -15.54
CA VAL A 146 -10.14 15.56 -14.50
C VAL A 146 -10.56 16.20 -13.19
N GLU A 147 -11.68 15.74 -12.63
CA GLU A 147 -12.09 16.14 -11.29
C GLU A 147 -11.18 15.48 -10.25
N CYS A 148 -10.54 16.28 -9.41
CA CYS A 148 -9.73 15.82 -8.28
C CYS A 148 -10.14 16.60 -7.02
N LEU A 149 -10.64 15.88 -6.02
CA LEU A 149 -11.10 16.47 -4.75
C LEU A 149 -10.06 16.32 -3.62
N VAL A 150 -8.85 15.82 -3.93
CA VAL A 150 -7.82 15.55 -2.93
C VAL A 150 -7.30 16.84 -2.32
N LYS A 151 -7.48 16.96 -1.01
CA LYS A 151 -7.00 18.08 -0.17
C LYS A 151 -5.88 17.68 0.78
N MET A 152 -5.75 16.38 1.04
CA MET A 152 -4.77 15.89 2.00
C MET A 152 -4.15 14.56 1.55
N ILE A 153 -2.82 14.49 1.66
CA ILE A 153 -2.04 13.28 1.37
C ILE A 153 -1.32 12.86 2.65
N GLN A 154 -1.63 11.67 3.15
CA GLN A 154 -0.86 11.05 4.23
C GLN A 154 0.27 10.20 3.65
N CYS A 155 1.49 10.45 4.09
CA CYS A 155 2.69 9.81 3.54
C CYS A 155 3.81 9.68 4.59
N ASP A 156 4.93 9.14 4.14
CA ASP A 156 6.16 9.07 4.89
C ASP A 156 7.01 10.33 4.79
N GLY A 157 7.53 11.11 5.15
CA GLY A 157 8.33 12.35 4.93
C GLY A 157 9.30 12.27 3.73
N TYR A 158 8.96 11.55 2.65
CA TYR A 158 9.79 11.53 1.45
C TYR A 158 9.67 12.85 0.67
N ILE A 159 10.78 13.35 0.15
CA ILE A 159 10.90 14.67 -0.49
C ILE A 159 9.97 14.90 -1.69
N ALA A 160 9.54 13.84 -2.37
CA ALA A 160 8.61 13.94 -3.49
C ALA A 160 7.26 14.55 -3.07
N TYR A 161 6.77 14.19 -1.87
CA TYR A 161 5.51 14.74 -1.34
C TYR A 161 5.64 16.22 -0.97
N GLU A 162 6.79 16.65 -0.44
CA GLU A 162 7.03 18.07 -0.18
C GLU A 162 7.00 18.88 -1.47
N SER A 163 7.49 18.31 -2.58
CA SER A 163 7.44 18.96 -3.89
C SER A 163 6.00 19.15 -4.39
N ILE A 164 5.11 18.17 -4.11
CA ILE A 164 3.67 18.28 -4.41
C ILE A 164 3.06 19.42 -3.58
N ALA A 165 3.23 19.43 -2.26
CA ALA A 165 2.64 20.45 -1.39
C ALA A 165 3.17 21.87 -1.69
N LYS A 166 4.40 22.00 -2.19
CA LYS A 166 4.95 23.29 -2.63
C LYS A 166 4.32 23.78 -3.94
N ARG A 167 4.01 22.85 -4.86
CA ARG A 167 3.40 23.17 -6.16
C ARG A 167 1.89 23.37 -6.07
N TYR A 168 1.20 22.53 -5.30
CA TYR A 168 -0.26 22.55 -5.09
C TYR A 168 -0.55 22.90 -3.63
N ARG A 169 -0.64 24.22 -3.34
CA ARG A 169 -0.73 24.76 -1.98
C ARG A 169 -2.02 24.37 -1.25
N GLU A 170 -3.04 23.96 -1.99
CA GLU A 170 -4.30 23.43 -1.48
C GLU A 170 -4.16 22.02 -0.93
N ILE A 171 -3.11 21.28 -1.30
CA ILE A 171 -2.86 19.92 -0.82
C ILE A 171 -1.98 19.96 0.44
N LEU A 172 -2.52 19.50 1.54
CA LEU A 172 -1.83 19.38 2.82
C LEU A 172 -1.21 17.98 2.98
N LEU A 173 -0.05 17.91 3.61
CA LEU A 173 0.58 16.63 3.95
C LEU A 173 0.23 16.21 5.37
N GLY A 174 -0.08 14.92 5.57
CA GLY A 174 -0.18 14.26 6.86
C GLY A 174 1.00 13.33 7.08
N ALA A 175 1.63 13.36 8.27
CA ALA A 175 2.76 12.50 8.58
C ALA A 175 2.34 11.13 9.14
N CYS A 176 3.30 10.20 9.16
CA CYS A 176 3.14 8.85 9.69
C CYS A 176 3.92 8.69 11.02
N LEU A 177 3.21 8.47 12.13
CA LEU A 177 3.85 8.27 13.44
C LEU A 177 4.68 6.98 13.48
N THR A 178 4.37 5.96 12.69
CA THR A 178 5.18 4.72 12.61
C THR A 178 6.61 5.02 12.12
N HIS A 179 6.79 5.93 11.16
CA HIS A 179 8.11 6.31 10.68
C HIS A 179 8.91 7.07 11.74
N ILE A 180 8.27 8.01 12.45
CA ILE A 180 8.87 8.70 13.60
C ILE A 180 9.27 7.68 14.68
N ARG A 181 8.38 6.77 15.05
CA ARG A 181 8.64 5.69 16.01
C ARG A 181 9.82 4.82 15.60
N ARG A 182 9.92 4.46 14.31
CA ARG A 182 11.01 3.63 13.78
C ARG A 182 12.37 4.32 13.94
N LYS A 183 12.46 5.61 13.67
CA LYS A 183 13.69 6.39 13.86
C LYS A 183 14.17 6.34 15.31
N PHE A 184 13.29 6.52 16.29
CA PHE A 184 13.64 6.38 17.69
C PHE A 184 14.05 4.95 18.04
N PHE A 185 13.32 3.95 17.56
CA PHE A 185 13.67 2.54 17.80
C PHE A 185 15.06 2.17 17.26
N ASP A 186 15.45 2.69 16.10
CA ASP A 186 16.77 2.47 15.50
C ASP A 186 17.90 3.19 16.26
N ALA A 187 17.56 4.19 17.05
CA ALA A 187 18.49 4.95 17.91
C ALA A 187 18.63 4.38 19.34
N ARG A 188 17.92 3.28 19.68
CA ARG A 188 17.84 2.77 21.06
C ARG A 188 19.18 2.42 21.70
N ASP A 189 20.19 2.05 20.89
CA ASP A 189 21.53 1.69 21.40
C ASP A 189 22.32 2.91 21.91
N GLU A 190 21.95 4.15 21.49
CA GLU A 190 22.61 5.39 21.92
C GLU A 190 22.07 5.92 23.27
N SER A 191 20.78 5.74 23.54
CA SER A 191 20.15 6.19 24.79
C SER A 191 18.92 5.31 25.12
N PRO A 192 19.13 4.09 25.66
CA PRO A 192 18.05 3.12 25.87
C PRO A 192 16.91 3.64 26.75
N GLU A 193 17.25 4.28 27.87
CA GLU A 193 16.26 4.79 28.84
C GLU A 193 15.38 5.90 28.27
N LEU A 194 15.97 6.89 27.58
CA LEU A 194 15.25 7.96 26.94
C LEU A 194 14.33 7.44 25.84
N ILE A 195 14.86 6.54 25.00
CA ILE A 195 14.09 5.95 23.91
C ILE A 195 12.90 5.15 24.44
N GLU A 196 13.06 4.37 25.51
CA GLU A 196 11.92 3.65 26.10
C GLU A 196 10.82 4.61 26.61
N ILE A 197 11.20 5.74 27.20
CA ILE A 197 10.25 6.78 27.60
C ILE A 197 9.49 7.31 26.38
N ILE A 198 10.18 7.71 25.31
CA ILE A 198 9.57 8.23 24.08
C ILE A 198 8.64 7.18 23.45
N LEU A 199 9.10 5.92 23.35
CA LEU A 199 8.29 4.82 22.79
C LEU A 199 7.05 4.53 23.66
N ALA A 200 7.16 4.67 24.99
CA ALA A 200 6.00 4.53 25.88
C ALA A 200 4.97 5.66 25.67
N MET A 201 5.41 6.90 25.45
CA MET A 201 4.53 8.03 25.12
C MET A 201 3.83 7.82 23.78
N ILE A 202 4.55 7.39 22.75
CA ILE A 202 3.97 7.02 21.44
C ILE A 202 2.95 5.89 21.60
N ARG A 203 3.22 4.90 22.43
CA ARG A 203 2.30 3.78 22.71
C ARG A 203 0.97 4.26 23.29
N LYS A 204 0.95 5.30 24.13
CA LYS A 204 -0.30 5.90 24.65
C LYS A 204 -1.21 6.42 23.54
N LEU A 205 -0.63 7.08 22.53
CA LEU A 205 -1.38 7.57 21.36
C LEU A 205 -2.02 6.40 20.57
N TYR A 206 -1.27 5.32 20.35
CA TYR A 206 -1.82 4.12 19.69
C TYR A 206 -2.92 3.45 20.50
N VAL A 207 -2.87 3.49 21.83
CA VAL A 207 -3.96 2.96 22.68
C VAL A 207 -5.25 3.74 22.48
N ILE A 208 -5.17 5.08 22.33
CA ILE A 208 -6.33 5.93 22.05
C ILE A 208 -6.92 5.55 20.68
N GLU A 209 -6.10 5.50 19.63
CA GLU A 209 -6.54 5.14 18.28
C GLU A 209 -7.14 3.72 18.21
N LYS A 210 -6.54 2.75 18.92
CA LYS A 210 -7.06 1.37 18.96
C LYS A 210 -8.47 1.30 19.54
N ARG A 211 -8.80 2.14 20.53
CA ARG A 211 -10.15 2.18 21.12
C ARG A 211 -11.21 2.71 20.15
N MET A 212 -10.80 3.53 19.18
CA MET A 212 -11.70 4.06 18.17
C MET A 212 -11.85 3.13 16.96
N ARG A 213 -10.88 2.25 16.70
CA ARG A 213 -10.96 1.28 15.60
C ARG A 213 -12.04 0.24 15.88
N GLY A 214 -12.92 0.06 14.91
CA GLY A 214 -14.02 -0.94 15.00
C GLY A 214 -15.28 -0.47 15.70
N GLY A 215 -15.33 0.78 16.19
CA GLY A 215 -16.56 1.41 16.67
C GLY A 215 -17.25 2.25 15.60
N PRO A 216 -18.53 2.56 15.76
CA PRO A 216 -19.31 3.40 14.83
C PRO A 216 -18.97 4.89 15.00
N HIS A 217 -17.67 5.21 15.09
CA HIS A 217 -17.23 6.59 15.29
C HIS A 217 -17.20 7.34 13.95
N THR A 218 -17.98 8.41 13.86
CA THR A 218 -17.89 9.37 12.76
C THR A 218 -16.57 10.14 12.82
N ASP A 219 -16.17 10.78 11.73
CA ASP A 219 -14.96 11.61 11.68
C ASP A 219 -15.00 12.72 12.74
N ALA A 220 -16.14 13.37 12.92
CA ALA A 220 -16.34 14.37 13.97
C ALA A 220 -16.14 13.78 15.39
N CYS A 221 -16.63 12.56 15.63
CA CYS A 221 -16.42 11.88 16.90
C CYS A 221 -14.94 11.53 17.12
N ARG A 222 -14.23 11.05 16.08
CA ARG A 222 -12.78 10.81 16.13
C ARG A 222 -12.01 12.09 16.47
N MET A 223 -12.33 13.20 15.81
CA MET A 223 -11.72 14.51 16.07
C MET A 223 -11.95 14.97 17.53
N LEU A 224 -13.16 14.80 18.06
CA LEU A 224 -13.48 15.17 19.43
C LEU A 224 -12.68 14.34 20.45
N ILE A 225 -12.64 13.02 20.27
CA ILE A 225 -11.85 12.12 21.14
C ILE A 225 -10.35 12.46 21.07
N ARG A 226 -9.83 12.70 19.88
CA ARG A 226 -8.43 13.12 19.68
C ARG A 226 -8.13 14.44 20.35
N SER A 227 -9.03 15.43 20.23
CA SER A 227 -8.88 16.73 20.89
C SER A 227 -8.79 16.60 22.41
N GLY A 228 -9.64 15.75 23.01
CA GLY A 228 -9.66 15.58 24.48
C GLY A 228 -8.55 14.69 25.02
N HIS A 229 -8.15 13.65 24.30
CA HIS A 229 -7.27 12.61 24.83
C HIS A 229 -5.92 12.52 24.13
N ALA A 230 -5.86 12.67 22.81
CA ALA A 230 -4.62 12.52 22.06
C ALA A 230 -3.80 13.81 22.03
N ARG A 231 -4.43 14.97 21.90
CA ARG A 231 -3.74 16.28 21.87
C ARG A 231 -2.86 16.52 23.11
N PRO A 232 -3.29 16.33 24.36
CA PRO A 232 -2.43 16.48 25.52
C PRO A 232 -1.22 15.53 25.49
N GLN A 233 -1.43 14.27 25.08
CA GLN A 233 -0.35 13.29 25.00
C GLN A 233 0.65 13.62 23.86
N LEU A 234 0.15 14.13 22.74
CA LEU A 234 1.00 14.57 21.64
C LEU A 234 1.83 15.79 22.04
N LYS A 235 1.23 16.75 22.78
CA LYS A 235 1.95 17.92 23.28
C LYS A 235 3.03 17.56 24.28
N GLU A 236 2.75 16.65 25.23
CA GLU A 236 3.75 16.13 26.17
C GLU A 236 4.93 15.47 25.45
N LEU A 237 4.65 14.72 24.38
CA LEU A 237 5.67 14.09 23.53
C LEU A 237 6.49 15.14 22.79
N GLU A 238 5.86 16.17 22.23
CA GLU A 238 6.54 17.28 21.56
C GLU A 238 7.52 18.00 22.49
N ASP A 239 7.03 18.42 23.66
CA ASP A 239 7.84 19.14 24.66
C ASP A 239 9.06 18.29 25.07
N LYS A 240 8.87 16.97 25.21
CA LYS A 240 9.99 16.06 25.50
C LYS A 240 10.99 16.01 24.36
N ILE A 241 10.53 15.89 23.09
CA ILE A 241 11.40 15.85 21.90
C ILE A 241 12.18 17.16 21.75
N ILE A 242 11.54 18.32 21.95
CA ILE A 242 12.18 19.63 21.88
C ILE A 242 13.30 19.73 22.93
N ALA A 243 12.98 19.42 24.20
CA ALA A 243 13.93 19.47 25.30
C ALA A 243 15.16 18.58 25.08
N GLU A 244 14.96 17.40 24.47
CA GLU A 244 16.05 16.50 24.18
C GLU A 244 16.83 16.89 22.90
N HIS A 245 16.18 17.52 21.92
CA HIS A 245 16.83 18.01 20.71
C HIS A 245 17.88 19.10 21.04
N GLU A 246 17.59 19.94 22.01
CA GLU A 246 18.54 20.98 22.50
C GLU A 246 19.78 20.40 23.22
N ARG A 247 19.65 19.17 23.76
CA ARG A 247 20.70 18.51 24.57
C ARG A 247 21.59 17.57 23.77
N HIS A 248 21.15 17.16 22.59
CA HIS A 248 21.82 16.13 21.80
C HIS A 248 22.41 16.68 20.51
N LEU A 249 23.60 16.21 20.15
CA LEU A 249 24.24 16.59 18.89
C LEU A 249 23.43 16.08 17.69
N PRO A 250 23.33 16.84 16.59
CA PRO A 250 22.56 16.47 15.41
C PRO A 250 23.15 15.26 14.65
N LYS A 251 24.43 14.94 14.92
CA LYS A 251 25.13 13.80 14.31
C LYS A 251 25.05 12.60 15.24
N GLY A 252 24.21 11.66 14.93
CA GLY A 252 23.95 10.42 15.66
C GLY A 252 22.53 9.98 15.39
N LYS A 253 22.22 8.72 15.60
CA LYS A 253 20.87 8.18 15.33
C LYS A 253 19.80 8.88 16.17
N LEU A 254 20.13 9.20 17.43
CA LEU A 254 19.21 9.91 18.30
C LEU A 254 18.97 11.35 17.82
N GLY A 255 20.05 12.10 17.50
CA GLY A 255 19.92 13.45 16.95
C GLY A 255 19.16 13.47 15.63
N GLU A 256 19.45 12.53 14.72
CA GLU A 256 18.70 12.35 13.47
C GLU A 256 17.21 12.02 13.71
N ALA A 257 16.89 11.19 14.71
CA ALA A 257 15.52 10.84 15.06
C ALA A 257 14.74 12.03 15.62
N LEU A 258 15.36 12.81 16.53
CA LEU A 258 14.78 14.03 17.10
C LEU A 258 14.53 15.09 16.01
N HIS A 259 15.53 15.32 15.17
CA HIS A 259 15.40 16.27 14.05
C HIS A 259 14.30 15.85 13.06
N TYR A 260 14.25 14.56 12.67
CA TYR A 260 13.22 14.04 11.81
C TYR A 260 11.82 14.19 12.40
N ALA A 261 11.66 13.89 13.70
CA ALA A 261 10.38 14.02 14.37
C ALA A 261 9.88 15.46 14.38
N LEU A 262 10.74 16.42 14.71
CA LEU A 262 10.40 17.86 14.69
C LEU A 262 10.08 18.35 13.27
N GLY A 263 10.82 17.90 12.27
CA GLY A 263 10.56 18.25 10.86
C GLY A 263 9.20 17.75 10.34
N GLN A 264 8.64 16.69 10.95
CA GLN A 264 7.34 16.13 10.58
C GLN A 264 6.20 16.56 11.53
N TRP A 265 6.47 17.38 12.54
CA TRP A 265 5.54 17.60 13.66
C TRP A 265 4.25 18.29 13.24
N GLU A 266 4.34 19.38 12.50
CA GLU A 266 3.17 20.10 11.99
C GLU A 266 2.26 19.17 11.14
N GLN A 267 2.88 18.36 10.30
CA GLN A 267 2.16 17.40 9.45
C GLN A 267 1.51 16.29 10.29
N LEU A 268 2.16 15.87 11.39
CA LEU A 268 1.62 14.89 12.32
C LEU A 268 0.40 15.44 13.07
N GLU A 269 0.45 16.69 13.53
CA GLU A 269 -0.67 17.30 14.27
C GLU A 269 -1.97 17.36 13.47
N ARG A 270 -1.90 17.37 12.14
CA ARG A 270 -3.08 17.42 11.25
C ARG A 270 -4.04 16.24 11.47
N TYR A 271 -3.55 15.07 11.93
CA TYR A 271 -4.45 13.96 12.24
C TYR A 271 -5.42 14.26 13.39
N LEU A 272 -5.13 15.22 14.24
CA LEU A 272 -6.04 15.69 15.30
C LEU A 272 -7.23 16.48 14.75
N LEU A 273 -7.05 17.08 13.55
CA LEU A 273 -8.00 18.01 12.93
C LEU A 273 -8.79 17.36 11.80
N GLU A 274 -8.39 16.16 11.36
CA GLU A 274 -9.03 15.44 10.25
C GLU A 274 -9.38 14.01 10.69
N GLY A 275 -10.67 13.73 10.85
CA GLY A 275 -11.16 12.44 11.34
C GLY A 275 -10.84 11.25 10.45
N ARG A 276 -10.69 11.49 9.13
CA ARG A 276 -10.38 10.45 8.12
C ARG A 276 -8.91 10.06 8.12
N LEU A 277 -7.99 10.94 8.57
CA LEU A 277 -6.58 10.59 8.72
C LEU A 277 -6.41 9.53 9.81
N ASP A 278 -5.56 8.56 9.56
CA ASP A 278 -5.02 7.68 10.60
C ASP A 278 -3.78 8.32 11.25
N ILE A 279 -3.39 7.82 12.42
CA ILE A 279 -2.16 8.26 13.07
C ILE A 279 -0.91 7.78 12.33
N ASP A 280 -1.06 6.77 11.49
CA ASP A 280 0.01 6.17 10.70
C ASP A 280 -0.47 5.71 9.31
N ASN A 281 0.49 5.37 8.45
CA ASN A 281 0.28 4.89 7.10
C ASN A 281 0.31 3.35 6.99
N ASN A 282 0.16 2.64 8.12
CA ASN A 282 0.27 1.17 8.17
C ASN A 282 -0.75 0.45 7.27
N ALA A 283 -1.90 1.04 7.02
CA ALA A 283 -2.90 0.46 6.12
C ALA A 283 -2.33 0.28 4.72
N VAL A 284 -1.70 1.31 4.15
CA VAL A 284 -1.07 1.25 2.82
C VAL A 284 0.17 0.35 2.83
N GLU A 285 1.02 0.43 3.88
CA GLU A 285 2.18 -0.46 4.03
C GLU A 285 1.76 -1.95 3.99
N ASN A 286 0.63 -2.29 4.61
CA ASN A 286 0.08 -3.65 4.60
C ASN A 286 -0.39 -4.08 3.21
N LEU A 287 -0.90 -3.16 2.38
CA LEU A 287 -1.30 -3.44 0.99
C LEU A 287 -0.09 -3.76 0.10
N ILE A 288 1.08 -3.20 0.40
CA ILE A 288 2.32 -3.45 -0.34
C ILE A 288 2.97 -4.81 0.05
N ARG A 289 2.68 -5.36 1.23
CA ARG A 289 3.28 -6.63 1.69
C ARG A 289 3.07 -7.83 0.76
N PRO A 290 1.88 -8.08 0.19
CA PRO A 290 1.66 -9.17 -0.76
C PRO A 290 2.56 -9.09 -1.98
N LEU A 291 2.81 -7.87 -2.47
CA LEU A 291 3.75 -7.62 -3.56
C LEU A 291 5.17 -8.10 -3.21
N LYS A 292 5.65 -7.74 -2.01
CA LYS A 292 6.98 -8.15 -1.52
C LYS A 292 7.08 -9.67 -1.36
N LEU A 293 6.01 -10.33 -0.94
CA LEU A 293 5.94 -11.80 -0.87
C LEU A 293 6.01 -12.43 -2.28
N GLY A 294 5.27 -11.88 -3.23
CA GLY A 294 5.33 -12.32 -4.63
C GLY A 294 6.73 -12.23 -5.20
N LEU A 295 7.43 -11.11 -5.02
CA LEU A 295 8.79 -10.92 -5.49
C LEU A 295 9.79 -11.94 -4.94
N ARG A 296 9.60 -12.47 -3.73
CA ARG A 296 10.42 -13.55 -3.19
C ARG A 296 10.24 -14.88 -3.95
N ASN A 297 9.12 -15.06 -4.64
CA ASN A 297 8.83 -16.26 -5.41
C ASN A 297 9.28 -16.18 -6.88
N TRP A 298 9.21 -14.99 -7.50
CA TRP A 298 9.57 -14.84 -8.93
C TRP A 298 10.72 -13.86 -9.21
N LEU A 299 11.27 -13.18 -8.20
CA LEU A 299 12.45 -12.30 -8.22
C LEU A 299 12.33 -11.05 -9.11
N PHE A 300 11.72 -11.17 -10.29
CA PHE A 300 11.58 -10.11 -11.29
C PHE A 300 10.12 -9.98 -11.71
N ILE A 301 9.70 -8.74 -12.00
CA ILE A 301 8.34 -8.49 -12.48
C ILE A 301 8.14 -8.94 -13.94
N GLY A 302 9.23 -9.16 -14.65
CA GLY A 302 9.29 -9.47 -16.07
C GLY A 302 10.02 -8.36 -16.83
N ASN A 303 9.44 -7.85 -17.91
CA ASN A 303 9.90 -6.64 -18.60
C ASN A 303 9.21 -5.39 -18.02
N ALA A 304 9.57 -4.20 -18.55
CA ALA A 304 8.97 -2.93 -18.10
C ALA A 304 7.45 -2.89 -18.29
N GLU A 305 6.95 -3.52 -19.36
CA GLU A 305 5.52 -3.58 -19.71
C GLU A 305 4.69 -4.50 -18.78
N ALA A 306 5.35 -5.46 -18.11
CA ALA A 306 4.70 -6.32 -17.12
C ALA A 306 4.39 -5.58 -15.79
N GLY A 307 5.01 -4.43 -15.57
CA GLY A 307 4.78 -3.60 -14.39
C GLY A 307 3.35 -3.08 -14.30
N PRO A 308 2.84 -2.34 -15.32
CA PRO A 308 1.46 -1.87 -15.35
C PRO A 308 0.43 -3.01 -15.23
N ALA A 309 0.67 -4.14 -15.90
CA ALA A 309 -0.16 -5.33 -15.81
C ALA A 309 -0.25 -5.87 -14.37
N SER A 310 0.89 -5.93 -13.68
CA SER A 310 0.93 -6.35 -12.28
C SER A 310 0.26 -5.32 -11.37
N ALA A 311 0.42 -4.02 -11.63
CA ALA A 311 -0.24 -2.95 -10.89
C ALA A 311 -1.76 -3.09 -10.94
N LEU A 312 -2.34 -3.32 -12.11
CA LEU A 312 -3.79 -3.55 -12.26
C LEU A 312 -4.25 -4.76 -11.44
N LEU A 313 -3.57 -5.91 -11.57
CA LEU A 313 -3.99 -7.12 -10.86
C LEU A 313 -3.86 -6.99 -9.34
N TYR A 314 -2.80 -6.34 -8.83
CA TYR A 314 -2.70 -6.00 -7.40
C TYR A 314 -3.77 -5.00 -6.96
N THR A 315 -4.13 -4.03 -7.80
CA THR A 315 -5.25 -3.11 -7.56
C THR A 315 -6.54 -3.90 -7.33
N LEU A 316 -6.88 -4.80 -8.25
CA LEU A 316 -8.11 -5.59 -8.16
C LEU A 316 -8.11 -6.53 -6.94
N VAL A 317 -7.00 -7.22 -6.66
CA VAL A 317 -6.86 -8.07 -5.47
C VAL A 317 -6.99 -7.27 -4.18
N ALA A 318 -6.37 -6.09 -4.09
CA ALA A 318 -6.43 -5.24 -2.92
C ALA A 318 -7.87 -4.75 -2.66
N ASN A 319 -8.57 -4.27 -3.70
CA ASN A 319 -9.96 -3.86 -3.58
C ASN A 319 -10.88 -5.03 -3.20
N CYS A 320 -10.66 -6.23 -3.73
CA CYS A 320 -11.40 -7.41 -3.29
C CYS A 320 -11.22 -7.69 -1.78
N ARG A 321 -9.99 -7.53 -1.26
CA ARG A 321 -9.70 -7.72 0.16
C ARG A 321 -10.35 -6.64 1.03
N GLU A 322 -10.29 -5.36 0.63
CA GLU A 322 -10.99 -4.27 1.33
C GLU A 322 -12.50 -4.52 1.35
N GLN A 323 -13.07 -5.01 0.26
CA GLN A 323 -14.48 -5.38 0.17
C GLN A 323 -14.82 -6.75 0.80
N LYS A 324 -13.83 -7.50 1.31
CA LYS A 324 -13.98 -8.83 1.91
C LYS A 324 -14.68 -9.83 0.97
N ILE A 325 -14.31 -9.82 -0.30
CA ILE A 325 -14.78 -10.75 -1.33
C ILE A 325 -13.63 -11.61 -1.86
N ASP A 326 -13.98 -12.79 -2.38
CA ASP A 326 -13.02 -13.72 -2.98
C ASP A 326 -12.50 -13.15 -4.32
N PRO A 327 -11.18 -12.90 -4.46
CA PRO A 327 -10.62 -12.36 -5.70
C PRO A 327 -10.75 -13.30 -6.89
N GLU A 328 -10.68 -14.63 -6.72
CA GLU A 328 -10.82 -15.59 -7.81
C GLU A 328 -12.23 -15.53 -8.40
N ARG A 329 -13.25 -15.49 -7.54
CA ARG A 329 -14.63 -15.32 -8.01
C ARG A 329 -14.87 -13.96 -8.64
N TYR A 330 -14.28 -12.90 -8.09
CA TYR A 330 -14.35 -11.58 -8.71
C TYR A 330 -13.74 -11.61 -10.11
N PHE A 331 -12.56 -12.20 -10.29
CA PHE A 331 -11.95 -12.34 -11.61
C PHE A 331 -12.83 -13.13 -12.59
N GLU A 332 -13.42 -14.22 -12.14
CA GLU A 332 -14.34 -15.00 -12.97
C GLU A 332 -15.54 -14.16 -13.42
N GLU A 333 -16.21 -13.48 -12.49
CA GLU A 333 -17.41 -12.69 -12.78
C GLU A 333 -17.09 -11.47 -13.65
N VAL A 334 -16.01 -10.76 -13.38
CA VAL A 334 -15.64 -9.58 -14.18
C VAL A 334 -15.24 -9.97 -15.61
N LEU A 335 -14.52 -11.08 -15.79
CA LEU A 335 -14.16 -11.59 -17.12
C LEU A 335 -15.38 -12.06 -17.93
N ARG A 336 -16.44 -12.55 -17.26
CA ARG A 336 -17.69 -12.95 -17.92
C ARG A 336 -18.55 -11.74 -18.32
N ARG A 337 -18.51 -10.66 -17.54
CA ARG A 337 -19.41 -9.50 -17.67
C ARG A 337 -18.83 -8.36 -18.46
N MET A 338 -17.51 -8.21 -18.48
CA MET A 338 -16.82 -7.12 -19.17
C MET A 338 -17.06 -7.22 -20.67
N PRO A 339 -17.63 -6.17 -21.31
CA PRO A 339 -17.79 -6.15 -22.78
C PRO A 339 -16.44 -6.20 -23.51
N VAL A 340 -16.41 -6.69 -24.74
CA VAL A 340 -15.17 -6.80 -25.53
C VAL A 340 -14.51 -5.43 -25.76
N ASN A 341 -15.30 -4.38 -25.94
CA ASN A 341 -14.83 -3.01 -26.09
C ASN A 341 -15.43 -2.14 -24.95
N ALA A 342 -15.17 -2.56 -23.70
CA ALA A 342 -15.72 -1.88 -22.53
C ALA A 342 -15.23 -0.44 -22.46
N THR A 343 -16.15 0.48 -22.17
CA THR A 343 -15.83 1.85 -21.80
C THR A 343 -15.43 1.94 -20.33
N VAL A 344 -14.98 3.10 -19.89
CA VAL A 344 -14.69 3.35 -18.46
C VAL A 344 -15.98 3.29 -17.65
N GLU A 345 -17.09 3.74 -18.20
CA GLU A 345 -18.42 3.70 -17.58
C GLU A 345 -18.90 2.26 -17.39
N ASP A 346 -18.73 1.39 -18.39
CA ASP A 346 -19.00 -0.04 -18.25
C ASP A 346 -18.18 -0.67 -17.14
N ALA A 347 -16.88 -0.32 -17.07
CA ALA A 347 -15.97 -0.82 -16.06
C ALA A 347 -16.29 -0.29 -14.66
N ALA A 348 -16.78 0.94 -14.53
CA ALA A 348 -17.17 1.52 -13.25
C ALA A 348 -18.26 0.71 -12.54
N GLU A 349 -19.18 0.09 -13.30
CA GLU A 349 -20.22 -0.80 -12.74
C GLU A 349 -19.70 -2.20 -12.39
N LEU A 350 -18.44 -2.52 -12.74
CA LEU A 350 -17.82 -3.81 -12.51
C LEU A 350 -16.66 -3.76 -11.52
N THR A 351 -16.43 -2.64 -10.83
CA THR A 351 -15.41 -2.53 -9.79
C THR A 351 -15.68 -3.52 -8.63
N PRO A 352 -14.66 -3.94 -7.86
CA PRO A 352 -14.85 -4.85 -6.72
C PRO A 352 -15.91 -4.35 -5.73
N ALA A 353 -16.01 -3.02 -5.51
CA ALA A 353 -17.01 -2.43 -4.64
C ALA A 353 -18.44 -2.63 -5.18
N LYS A 354 -18.64 -2.44 -6.49
CA LYS A 354 -19.93 -2.63 -7.15
C LYS A 354 -20.38 -4.09 -7.18
N LEU A 355 -19.46 -5.00 -7.46
CA LEU A 355 -19.76 -6.44 -7.52
C LEU A 355 -19.78 -7.11 -6.14
N ALA A 356 -19.42 -6.43 -5.06
CA ALA A 356 -19.27 -7.05 -3.73
C ALA A 356 -20.52 -7.79 -3.26
N THR A 357 -21.70 -7.21 -3.43
CA THR A 357 -22.96 -7.83 -3.01
C THR A 357 -23.27 -9.10 -3.81
N LEU A 358 -23.06 -9.04 -5.13
CA LEU A 358 -23.24 -10.19 -6.01
C LEU A 358 -22.28 -11.33 -5.63
N ILE A 359 -20.99 -11.01 -5.48
CA ILE A 359 -19.96 -12.02 -5.18
C ILE A 359 -20.23 -12.69 -3.83
N ARG A 360 -20.66 -11.93 -2.81
CA ARG A 360 -21.08 -12.52 -1.52
C ARG A 360 -22.30 -13.41 -1.64
N ALA A 361 -23.26 -13.08 -2.50
CA ALA A 361 -24.45 -13.89 -2.73
C ALA A 361 -24.16 -15.20 -3.49
N LEU A 362 -23.12 -15.23 -4.32
CA LEU A 362 -22.67 -16.42 -5.04
C LEU A 362 -21.95 -17.46 -4.13
N GLN A 363 -21.87 -17.21 -2.83
CA GLN A 363 -21.24 -18.12 -1.86
C GLN A 363 -22.07 -19.38 -1.56
N PRO A 364 -21.41 -20.54 -1.23
CA PRO A 364 -20.55 -20.65 -0.06
C PRO A 364 -19.20 -21.34 -0.28
N ARG A 365 -18.11 -20.61 -0.39
CA ARG A 365 -16.83 -21.13 0.12
C ARG A 365 -16.65 -20.56 1.53
N PRO A 366 -16.25 -21.36 2.55
CA PRO A 366 -15.89 -20.82 3.84
C PRO A 366 -14.82 -19.74 3.64
N ALA A 367 -14.93 -18.63 4.34
CA ALA A 367 -13.96 -17.55 4.27
C ALA A 367 -12.58 -18.11 4.67
N CYS A 368 -11.74 -18.45 3.69
CA CYS A 368 -10.37 -18.93 3.90
C CYS A 368 -9.40 -17.84 4.37
N PHE A 369 -9.89 -16.64 4.67
CA PHE A 369 -9.08 -15.52 5.10
C PHE A 369 -9.68 -14.83 6.31
N ASP A 370 -9.77 -15.58 7.41
CA ASP A 370 -9.87 -14.93 8.71
C ASP A 370 -8.44 -14.57 9.14
N GLU A 371 -8.12 -13.28 9.21
CA GLU A 371 -6.82 -12.80 9.72
C GLU A 371 -6.51 -13.31 11.14
N GLN A 372 -7.52 -13.83 11.84
CA GLN A 372 -7.36 -14.46 13.15
C GLN A 372 -6.64 -15.81 13.09
N SER A 373 -6.73 -16.55 11.99
CA SER A 373 -5.98 -17.81 11.83
C SER A 373 -4.49 -17.61 11.65
N LEU A 374 -4.06 -16.48 11.07
CA LEU A 374 -2.65 -16.09 10.96
C LEU A 374 -2.06 -15.50 12.25
N ALA A 375 -2.92 -15.10 13.20
CA ALA A 375 -2.49 -14.57 14.49
C ALA A 375 -2.20 -15.69 15.52
N VAL A 376 -2.74 -16.88 15.35
CA VAL A 376 -2.54 -18.02 16.25
C VAL A 376 -1.11 -18.59 16.09
N ASP A 377 -0.58 -18.66 14.89
CA ASP A 377 0.80 -19.15 14.66
C ASP A 377 1.91 -18.20 15.15
N ARG A 378 1.58 -16.93 15.40
CA ARG A 378 2.53 -15.95 15.97
C ARG A 378 2.66 -16.03 17.49
N LYS A 379 1.73 -16.65 18.20
CA LYS A 379 1.79 -16.84 19.65
C LYS A 379 2.53 -18.13 20.06
N ALA A 380 2.72 -19.05 19.13
CA ALA A 380 3.46 -20.29 19.36
C ALA A 380 4.97 -20.19 19.03
N ALA A 381 5.42 -19.05 18.47
CA ALA A 381 6.81 -18.80 18.06
C ALA A 381 7.45 -17.58 18.76
N ALA A 382 6.92 -17.14 19.91
CA ALA A 382 7.49 -16.08 20.76
C ALA A 382 7.95 -16.63 22.11
#